data_29f3f30d6b1d65a0ef23d83317725ad0
#
_entry.id   29f3f30d6b1d65a0ef23d83317725ad0
#
_cell.length_a   1.000
_cell.length_b   1.000
_cell.length_c   1.000
_cell.angle_alpha   90.00
_cell.angle_beta   90.00
_cell.angle_gamma   90.00
#
_symmetry.space_group_name_H-M   'P 1'
#
loop_
_entity.id
_entity.type
_entity.pdbx_description
1 polymer ?
#
loop_
_entity_poly.entity_id
_entity_poly.type
_entity_poly.pdbx_seq_one_letter_code
_entity_poly.pdbx_strand_id
1 'polypeptide(L)'
;ELGRSRKKSEYKKREPELHTALLEVQRRLRLGSSHNVLIIISGVEGAGKGAVVSRLNTWLDTRSIRTVAYWSESDEERERPWMWRFWRNMPPRGEIAIMFGSWYTQPIVDCAYRRIDEDVFAHRLARIAELEHMLSDDGTIIVKFWFHLRREAQQKLLADEQGKKSQASPYTRKF
;
A
#
# COMPACT_ATOMS: atom_id res chain seq x y z
N GLU A 1 6.86 -3.14 18.79
CA GLU A 1 7.98 -2.73 17.91
C GLU A 1 9.18 -3.66 18.13
N LEU A 2 9.80 -4.09 17.02
CA LEU A 2 10.91 -5.04 17.09
C LEU A 2 12.24 -4.40 17.53
N GLY A 3 12.30 -3.07 17.73
CA GLY A 3 13.51 -2.34 18.13
C GLY A 3 14.68 -2.46 17.14
N ARG A 4 14.46 -3.03 15.97
CA ARG A 4 15.49 -3.25 14.96
C ARG A 4 15.60 -2.03 14.05
N SER A 5 16.78 -1.46 13.95
CA SER A 5 17.10 -0.40 12.98
C SER A 5 18.31 -0.81 12.15
N ARG A 6 18.39 -0.34 10.92
CA ARG A 6 19.58 -0.48 10.08
C ARG A 6 20.23 0.87 9.86
N LYS A 7 21.56 0.91 9.87
CA LYS A 7 22.31 2.12 9.56
C LYS A 7 22.08 2.52 8.09
N LYS A 8 21.94 3.82 7.85
CA LYS A 8 21.76 4.36 6.49
C LYS A 8 22.90 3.96 5.54
N SER A 9 24.12 3.81 6.06
CA SER A 9 25.28 3.35 5.30
C SER A 9 25.14 1.91 4.81
N GLU A 10 24.64 1.00 5.66
CA GLU A 10 24.34 -0.39 5.29
C GLU A 10 23.26 -0.48 4.22
N TYR A 11 22.19 0.32 4.38
CA TYR A 11 21.13 0.40 3.38
C TYR A 11 21.69 0.82 2.02
N LYS A 12 22.44 1.95 1.98
CA LYS A 12 23.04 2.45 0.74
C LYS A 12 23.98 1.45 0.06
N LYS A 13 24.70 0.65 0.83
CA LYS A 13 25.60 -0.39 0.29
C LYS A 13 24.82 -1.52 -0.39
N ARG A 14 23.62 -1.89 0.13
CA ARG A 14 22.79 -2.95 -0.42
C ARG A 14 21.79 -2.49 -1.46
N GLU A 15 21.54 -1.19 -1.55
CA GLU A 15 20.52 -0.61 -2.44
C GLU A 15 20.70 -1.02 -3.92
N PRO A 16 21.91 -0.97 -4.53
CA PRO A 16 22.09 -1.38 -5.92
C PRO A 16 21.79 -2.86 -6.17
N GLU A 17 22.21 -3.73 -5.25
CA GLU A 17 21.95 -5.17 -5.32
C GLU A 17 20.44 -5.46 -5.25
N LEU A 18 19.75 -4.84 -4.31
CA LEU A 18 18.31 -5.01 -4.14
C LEU A 18 17.52 -4.49 -5.35
N HIS A 19 17.94 -3.35 -5.91
CA HIS A 19 17.32 -2.79 -7.12
C HIS A 19 17.48 -3.74 -8.30
N THR A 20 18.68 -4.26 -8.54
CA THR A 20 18.95 -5.23 -9.61
C THR A 20 18.13 -6.51 -9.44
N ALA A 21 18.07 -7.04 -8.21
CA ALA A 21 17.29 -8.23 -7.92
C ALA A 21 15.77 -8.01 -8.16
N LEU A 22 15.25 -6.84 -7.80
CA LEU A 22 13.85 -6.50 -8.02
C LEU A 22 13.49 -6.38 -9.51
N LEU A 23 14.35 -5.74 -10.31
CA LEU A 23 14.19 -5.67 -11.76
C LEU A 23 14.26 -7.05 -12.43
N GLU A 24 15.14 -7.93 -11.95
CA GLU A 24 15.23 -9.30 -12.48
C GLU A 24 13.98 -10.11 -12.15
N VAL A 25 13.41 -9.98 -10.95
CA VAL A 25 12.13 -10.59 -10.58
C VAL A 25 11.02 -10.11 -11.50
N GLN A 26 10.94 -8.78 -11.73
CA GLN A 26 9.93 -8.20 -12.63
C GLN A 26 10.12 -8.71 -14.07
N ARG A 27 11.36 -8.81 -14.55
CA ARG A 27 11.65 -9.35 -15.90
C ARG A 27 11.18 -10.80 -16.03
N ARG A 28 11.46 -11.64 -15.04
CA ARG A 28 11.01 -13.05 -15.02
C ARG A 28 9.50 -13.15 -14.99
N LEU A 29 8.84 -12.30 -14.21
CA LEU A 29 7.38 -12.26 -14.14
C LEU A 29 6.78 -11.97 -15.53
N ARG A 30 7.34 -11.00 -16.28
CA ARG A 30 6.87 -10.65 -17.65
C ARG A 30 7.09 -11.73 -18.68
N LEU A 31 8.15 -12.55 -18.57
CA LEU A 31 8.56 -13.52 -19.61
C LEU A 31 7.74 -14.82 -19.64
N GLY A 32 6.51 -14.82 -19.15
CA GLY A 32 5.62 -15.97 -19.26
C GLY A 32 5.23 -16.59 -17.93
N SER A 33 5.23 -15.81 -16.86
CA SER A 33 4.66 -16.24 -15.59
C SER A 33 3.14 -16.39 -15.69
N SER A 34 2.60 -17.46 -15.09
CA SER A 34 1.18 -17.61 -14.84
C SER A 34 0.68 -16.75 -13.68
N HIS A 35 1.60 -16.00 -13.04
CA HIS A 35 1.35 -15.21 -11.84
C HIS A 35 1.31 -13.71 -12.16
N ASN A 36 0.66 -12.98 -11.30
CA ASN A 36 0.81 -11.54 -11.15
C ASN A 36 1.19 -11.20 -9.69
N VAL A 37 1.58 -9.97 -9.43
CA VAL A 37 1.97 -9.52 -8.09
C VAL A 37 1.12 -8.34 -7.66
N LEU A 38 0.54 -8.45 -6.47
CA LEU A 38 -0.20 -7.38 -5.83
C LEU A 38 0.54 -6.92 -4.57
N ILE A 39 1.07 -5.70 -4.59
CA ILE A 39 1.75 -5.10 -3.44
C ILE A 39 0.78 -4.16 -2.73
N ILE A 40 0.41 -4.49 -1.50
CA ILE A 40 -0.48 -3.71 -0.66
C ILE A 40 0.36 -2.90 0.34
N ILE A 41 0.23 -1.58 0.30
CA ILE A 41 0.95 -0.66 1.20
C ILE A 41 -0.06 0.04 2.09
N SER A 42 -0.10 -0.35 3.35
CA SER A 42 -1.02 0.14 4.37
C SER A 42 -0.27 0.56 5.64
N GLY A 43 -0.97 1.16 6.58
CA GLY A 43 -0.42 1.56 7.88
C GLY A 43 -0.76 3.00 8.25
N VAL A 44 -0.21 3.45 9.38
CA VAL A 44 -0.54 4.76 9.96
C VAL A 44 0.02 5.91 9.14
N GLU A 45 -0.61 7.07 9.27
CA GLU A 45 -0.16 8.29 8.61
C GLU A 45 1.21 8.74 9.15
N GLY A 46 2.06 9.32 8.27
CA GLY A 46 3.41 9.72 8.62
C GLY A 46 4.45 8.58 8.64
N ALA A 47 4.04 7.30 8.53
CA ALA A 47 4.94 6.15 8.64
C ALA A 47 5.83 5.89 7.40
N GLY A 48 5.84 6.78 6.40
CA GLY A 48 6.71 6.68 5.23
C GLY A 48 6.16 5.85 4.07
N LYS A 49 4.87 5.52 4.08
CA LYS A 49 4.19 4.76 2.99
C LYS A 49 4.47 5.36 1.61
N GLY A 50 4.26 6.67 1.45
CA GLY A 50 4.48 7.37 0.18
C GLY A 50 5.92 7.29 -0.32
N ALA A 51 6.90 7.37 0.59
CA ALA A 51 8.32 7.22 0.23
C ALA A 51 8.63 5.83 -0.33
N VAL A 52 7.99 4.78 0.22
CA VAL A 52 8.15 3.41 -0.29
C VAL A 52 7.48 3.23 -1.63
N VAL A 53 6.25 3.74 -1.81
CA VAL A 53 5.57 3.74 -3.13
C VAL A 53 6.43 4.44 -4.17
N SER A 54 6.94 5.65 -3.88
CA SER A 54 7.82 6.39 -4.79
C SER A 54 9.10 5.59 -5.11
N ARG A 55 9.70 4.93 -4.12
CA ARG A 55 10.88 4.10 -4.30
C ARG A 55 10.61 2.91 -5.21
N LEU A 56 9.51 2.19 -5.01
CA LEU A 56 9.12 1.08 -5.88
C LEU A 56 8.87 1.53 -7.31
N ASN A 57 8.19 2.67 -7.51
CA ASN A 57 7.95 3.23 -8.84
C ASN A 57 9.25 3.70 -9.53
N THR A 58 10.27 4.10 -8.77
CA THR A 58 11.59 4.46 -9.29
C THR A 58 12.42 3.23 -9.65
N TRP A 59 12.29 2.13 -8.90
CA TRP A 59 13.10 0.94 -9.06
C TRP A 59 12.54 -0.08 -10.04
N LEU A 60 11.22 -0.09 -10.24
CA LEU A 60 10.55 -1.00 -11.16
C LEU A 60 10.37 -0.37 -12.55
N ASP A 61 10.37 -1.20 -13.58
CA ASP A 61 10.01 -0.79 -14.94
C ASP A 61 8.53 -0.42 -15.00
N THR A 62 8.26 0.86 -15.23
CA THR A 62 6.91 1.44 -15.23
C THR A 62 5.98 0.89 -16.31
N ARG A 63 6.50 0.21 -17.32
CA ARG A 63 5.70 -0.39 -18.42
C ARG A 63 4.88 -1.59 -17.97
N SER A 64 5.23 -2.21 -16.86
CA SER A 64 4.54 -3.39 -16.31
C SER A 64 4.20 -3.25 -14.83
N ILE A 65 4.04 -2.01 -14.38
CA ILE A 65 3.50 -1.71 -13.05
C ILE A 65 2.31 -0.76 -13.16
N ARG A 66 1.38 -0.93 -12.24
CA ARG A 66 0.27 0.01 -12.04
C ARG A 66 0.24 0.40 -10.56
N THR A 67 0.29 1.70 -10.29
CA THR A 67 0.13 2.23 -8.93
C THR A 67 -1.22 2.92 -8.80
N VAL A 68 -2.00 2.49 -7.83
CA VAL A 68 -3.34 3.05 -7.56
C VAL A 68 -3.42 3.46 -6.10
N ALA A 69 -3.80 4.72 -5.86
CA ALA A 69 -4.07 5.23 -4.53
C ALA A 69 -5.58 5.18 -4.25
N TYR A 70 -5.95 4.59 -3.11
CA TYR A 70 -7.33 4.48 -2.67
C TYR A 70 -7.59 5.46 -1.52
N TRP A 71 -8.38 6.47 -1.80
CA TRP A 71 -8.88 7.47 -0.86
C TRP A 71 -10.36 7.22 -0.54
N SER A 72 -11.07 8.27 -0.16
CA SER A 72 -12.53 8.21 -0.02
C SER A 72 -13.19 7.68 -1.28
N GLU A 73 -14.26 6.92 -1.12
CA GLU A 73 -15.03 6.38 -2.23
C GLU A 73 -15.70 7.49 -3.04
N SER A 74 -15.66 7.39 -4.37
CA SER A 74 -16.45 8.22 -5.26
C SER A 74 -17.92 7.82 -5.21
N ASP A 75 -18.81 8.66 -5.78
CA ASP A 75 -20.24 8.35 -5.85
C ASP A 75 -20.48 7.04 -6.62
N GLU A 76 -19.81 6.85 -7.75
CA GLU A 76 -19.88 5.61 -8.52
C GLU A 76 -19.42 4.39 -7.71
N GLU A 77 -18.34 4.52 -6.94
CA GLU A 77 -17.82 3.43 -6.12
C GLU A 77 -18.78 3.03 -4.99
N ARG A 78 -19.51 4.00 -4.41
CA ARG A 78 -20.53 3.74 -3.37
C ARG A 78 -21.75 2.97 -3.90
N GLU A 79 -22.10 3.17 -5.17
CA GLU A 79 -23.22 2.45 -5.83
C GLU A 79 -22.86 1.03 -6.29
N ARG A 80 -21.58 0.64 -6.17
CA ARG A 80 -21.06 -0.66 -6.59
C ARG A 80 -20.76 -1.57 -5.40
N PRO A 81 -20.66 -2.89 -5.60
CA PRO A 81 -20.16 -3.79 -4.56
C PRO A 81 -18.80 -3.32 -4.05
N TRP A 82 -18.59 -3.37 -2.74
CA TRP A 82 -17.41 -2.80 -2.05
C TRP A 82 -16.04 -3.21 -2.63
N MET A 83 -15.95 -4.40 -3.25
CA MET A 83 -14.71 -4.87 -3.90
C MET A 83 -14.51 -4.35 -5.31
N TRP A 84 -15.52 -3.76 -5.93
CA TRP A 84 -15.47 -3.36 -7.32
C TRP A 84 -14.33 -2.38 -7.63
N ARG A 85 -14.10 -1.39 -6.75
CA ARG A 85 -13.03 -0.40 -6.90
C ARG A 85 -11.62 -1.02 -6.93
N PHE A 86 -11.43 -2.13 -6.23
CA PHE A 86 -10.17 -2.86 -6.19
C PHE A 86 -10.07 -3.81 -7.37
N TRP A 87 -11.15 -4.53 -7.67
CA TRP A 87 -11.20 -5.52 -8.73
C TRP A 87 -10.83 -4.96 -10.09
N ARG A 88 -11.35 -3.80 -10.46
CA ARG A 88 -11.05 -3.12 -11.74
C ARG A 88 -9.57 -2.76 -11.92
N ASN A 89 -8.79 -2.78 -10.87
CA ASN A 89 -7.38 -2.41 -10.85
C ASN A 89 -6.45 -3.62 -10.60
N MET A 90 -6.97 -4.84 -10.64
CA MET A 90 -6.13 -6.04 -10.52
C MET A 90 -5.15 -6.12 -11.68
N PRO A 91 -3.89 -6.49 -11.42
CA PRO A 91 -2.90 -6.62 -12.48
C PRO A 91 -3.16 -7.87 -13.32
N PRO A 92 -3.01 -7.79 -14.64
CA PRO A 92 -3.00 -8.99 -15.47
C PRO A 92 -1.75 -9.84 -15.15
N ARG A 93 -1.75 -11.09 -15.62
CA ARG A 93 -0.58 -11.98 -15.47
C ARG A 93 0.67 -11.35 -16.07
N GLY A 94 1.78 -11.50 -15.41
CA GLY A 94 3.06 -10.90 -15.80
C GLY A 94 3.26 -9.46 -15.32
N GLU A 95 2.31 -8.85 -14.64
CA GLU A 95 2.37 -7.46 -14.17
C GLU A 95 2.31 -7.33 -12.64
N ILE A 96 2.65 -6.14 -12.16
CA ILE A 96 2.64 -5.77 -10.74
C ILE A 96 1.64 -4.63 -10.53
N ALA A 97 0.75 -4.75 -9.56
CA ALA A 97 0.00 -3.62 -9.05
C ALA A 97 0.47 -3.23 -7.66
N ILE A 98 0.58 -1.92 -7.41
CA ILE A 98 0.89 -1.33 -6.11
C ILE A 98 -0.38 -0.60 -5.63
N MET A 99 -0.99 -1.10 -4.57
CA MET A 99 -2.13 -0.47 -3.91
C MET A 99 -1.65 0.40 -2.75
N PHE A 100 -1.77 1.71 -2.89
CA PHE A 100 -1.55 2.66 -1.80
C PHE A 100 -2.86 2.91 -1.07
N GLY A 101 -3.04 2.31 0.10
CA GLY A 101 -4.33 2.02 0.68
C GLY A 101 -4.92 0.72 0.10
N SER A 102 -5.91 0.15 0.77
CA SER A 102 -6.47 -1.14 0.35
C SER A 102 -7.84 -1.40 0.96
N TRP A 103 -8.38 -2.58 0.69
CA TRP A 103 -9.59 -3.10 1.33
C TRP A 103 -9.53 -3.21 2.86
N TYR A 104 -8.33 -3.14 3.46
CA TYR A 104 -8.17 -3.08 4.92
C TYR A 104 -8.44 -1.68 5.49
N THR A 105 -8.29 -0.62 4.68
CA THR A 105 -8.32 0.76 5.17
C THR A 105 -9.65 1.11 5.83
N GLN A 106 -10.76 0.88 5.13
CA GLN A 106 -12.09 1.26 5.64
C GLN A 106 -12.50 0.46 6.88
N PRO A 107 -12.38 -0.90 6.93
CA PRO A 107 -12.67 -1.65 8.14
C PRO A 107 -11.87 -1.21 9.35
N ILE A 108 -10.57 -0.95 9.18
CA ILE A 108 -9.69 -0.50 10.27
C ILE A 108 -10.11 0.90 10.77
N VAL A 109 -10.39 1.82 9.85
CA VAL A 109 -10.84 3.17 10.20
C VAL A 109 -12.19 3.12 10.92
N ASP A 110 -13.15 2.36 10.41
CA ASP A 110 -14.48 2.24 11.02
C ASP A 110 -14.40 1.65 12.43
N CYS A 111 -13.57 0.63 12.64
CA CYS A 111 -13.33 0.05 13.96
C CYS A 111 -12.63 1.05 14.90
N ALA A 112 -11.58 1.72 14.44
CA ALA A 112 -10.82 2.70 15.23
C ALA A 112 -11.69 3.88 15.70
N TYR A 113 -12.63 4.32 14.87
CA TYR A 113 -13.59 5.38 15.20
C TYR A 113 -14.89 4.87 15.81
N ARG A 114 -14.96 3.57 16.18
CA ARG A 114 -16.15 2.92 16.78
C ARG A 114 -17.43 3.10 15.96
N ARG A 115 -17.33 3.09 14.64
CA ARG A 115 -18.45 3.12 13.70
C ARG A 115 -19.05 1.74 13.48
N ILE A 116 -18.27 0.70 13.77
CA ILE A 116 -18.65 -0.71 13.74
C ILE A 116 -18.15 -1.37 15.04
N ASP A 117 -18.82 -2.44 15.46
CA ASP A 117 -18.39 -3.28 16.56
C ASP A 117 -17.32 -4.30 16.15
N GLU A 118 -16.78 -5.03 17.12
CA GLU A 118 -15.71 -6.00 16.90
C GLU A 118 -16.17 -7.20 16.05
N ASP A 119 -17.43 -7.62 16.17
CA ASP A 119 -17.98 -8.75 15.41
C ASP A 119 -18.11 -8.39 13.93
N VAL A 120 -18.62 -7.19 13.62
CA VAL A 120 -18.70 -6.69 12.25
C VAL A 120 -17.28 -6.50 11.67
N PHE A 121 -16.34 -6.00 12.47
CA PHE A 121 -14.95 -5.88 12.05
C PHE A 121 -14.33 -7.25 11.72
N ALA A 122 -14.49 -8.23 12.61
CA ALA A 122 -14.00 -9.59 12.40
C ALA A 122 -14.61 -10.22 11.14
N HIS A 123 -15.94 -10.05 10.92
CA HIS A 123 -16.60 -10.54 9.72
C HIS A 123 -16.04 -9.89 8.44
N ARG A 124 -15.78 -8.57 8.44
CA ARG A 124 -15.15 -7.88 7.29
C ARG A 124 -13.76 -8.41 7.01
N LEU A 125 -12.96 -8.68 8.05
CA LEU A 125 -11.63 -9.27 7.88
C LEU A 125 -11.68 -10.70 7.33
N ALA A 126 -12.63 -11.52 7.76
CA ALA A 126 -12.85 -12.85 7.24
C ALA A 126 -13.14 -12.82 5.72
N ARG A 127 -14.03 -11.92 5.28
CA ARG A 127 -14.33 -11.73 3.84
C ARG A 127 -13.11 -11.27 3.04
N ILE A 128 -12.25 -10.43 3.63
CA ILE A 128 -10.98 -10.04 3.01
C ILE A 128 -10.06 -11.25 2.87
N ALA A 129 -9.96 -12.09 3.89
CA ALA A 129 -9.14 -13.30 3.85
C ALA A 129 -9.62 -14.28 2.76
N GLU A 130 -10.94 -14.49 2.63
CA GLU A 130 -11.53 -15.30 1.56
C GLU A 130 -11.19 -14.75 0.17
N LEU A 131 -11.27 -13.43 -0.02
CA LEU A 131 -10.86 -12.79 -1.27
C LEU A 131 -9.38 -13.03 -1.58
N GLU A 132 -8.52 -12.84 -0.59
CA GLU A 132 -7.07 -13.02 -0.77
C GLU A 132 -6.72 -14.48 -1.07
N HIS A 133 -7.41 -15.45 -0.47
CA HIS A 133 -7.31 -16.87 -0.82
C HIS A 133 -7.70 -17.12 -2.28
N MET A 134 -8.85 -16.63 -2.69
CA MET A 134 -9.32 -16.76 -4.08
C MET A 134 -8.32 -16.17 -5.08
N LEU A 135 -7.77 -14.98 -4.80
CA LEU A 135 -6.75 -14.36 -5.64
C LEU A 135 -5.45 -15.17 -5.68
N SER A 136 -5.04 -15.74 -4.55
CA SER A 136 -3.85 -16.57 -4.46
C SER A 136 -4.01 -17.89 -5.21
N ASP A 137 -5.18 -18.51 -5.14
CA ASP A 137 -5.52 -19.73 -5.87
C ASP A 137 -5.51 -19.49 -7.39
N ASP A 138 -5.89 -18.28 -7.84
CA ASP A 138 -5.79 -17.86 -9.26
C ASP A 138 -4.36 -17.42 -9.65
N GLY A 139 -3.39 -17.53 -8.76
CA GLY A 139 -1.97 -17.26 -9.05
C GLY A 139 -1.52 -15.83 -8.74
N THR A 140 -2.29 -15.05 -8.00
CA THR A 140 -1.84 -13.73 -7.53
C THR A 140 -0.91 -13.87 -6.32
N ILE A 141 0.30 -13.35 -6.43
CA ILE A 141 1.24 -13.23 -5.30
C ILE A 141 0.94 -11.95 -4.55
N ILE A 142 0.41 -12.06 -3.34
CA ILE A 142 0.05 -10.91 -2.51
C ILE A 142 1.18 -10.60 -1.53
N VAL A 143 1.75 -9.38 -1.63
CA VAL A 143 2.78 -8.88 -0.72
C VAL A 143 2.20 -7.73 0.09
N LYS A 144 2.11 -7.88 1.41
CA LYS A 144 1.52 -6.88 2.30
C LYS A 144 2.58 -6.19 3.15
N PHE A 145 2.63 -4.86 3.08
CA PHE A 145 3.44 -4.02 3.94
C PHE A 145 2.55 -3.20 4.87
N TRP A 146 2.74 -3.40 6.17
CA TRP A 146 2.10 -2.60 7.20
C TRP A 146 3.12 -1.68 7.85
N PHE A 147 2.96 -0.36 7.64
CA PHE A 147 3.83 0.66 8.21
C PHE A 147 3.27 1.17 9.52
N HIS A 148 4.05 1.10 10.57
CA HIS A 148 3.66 1.51 11.90
C HIS A 148 4.69 2.45 12.52
N LEU A 149 4.20 3.41 13.31
CA LEU A 149 5.00 4.31 14.14
C LEU A 149 4.45 4.33 15.56
N ARG A 150 5.31 4.56 16.54
CA ARG A 150 4.87 4.89 17.88
C ARG A 150 4.08 6.20 17.87
N ARG A 151 3.10 6.31 18.75
CA ARG A 151 2.21 7.47 18.82
C ARG A 151 2.99 8.79 18.93
N GLU A 152 4.01 8.83 19.78
CA GLU A 152 4.86 10.00 19.99
C GLU A 152 5.64 10.39 18.73
N ALA A 153 6.19 9.38 18.02
CA ALA A 153 6.91 9.60 16.77
C ALA A 153 5.96 10.08 15.66
N GLN A 154 4.74 9.54 15.59
CA GLN A 154 3.73 9.97 14.64
C GLN A 154 3.30 11.41 14.89
N GLN A 155 2.99 11.76 16.15
CA GLN A 155 2.61 13.13 16.53
C GLN A 155 3.69 14.14 16.17
N LYS A 156 4.96 13.83 16.45
CA LYS A 156 6.10 14.69 16.10
C LYS A 156 6.20 14.92 14.59
N LEU A 157 6.11 13.86 13.80
CA LEU A 157 6.18 13.98 12.33
C LEU A 157 5.01 14.78 11.75
N LEU A 158 3.80 14.57 12.25
CA LEU A 158 2.61 15.33 11.81
C LEU A 158 2.71 16.81 12.18
N ALA A 159 3.26 17.13 13.36
CA ALA A 159 3.51 18.52 13.77
C ALA A 159 4.58 19.19 12.88
N ASP A 160 5.67 18.48 12.57
CA ASP A 160 6.73 18.97 11.67
C ASP A 160 6.21 19.19 10.25
N GLU A 161 5.34 18.33 9.74
CA GLU A 161 4.69 18.48 8.43
C GLU A 161 3.72 19.66 8.39
N GLN A 162 2.93 19.86 9.44
CA GLN A 162 2.03 21.03 9.56
C GLN A 162 2.82 22.34 9.61
N GLY A 163 3.93 22.38 10.32
CA GLY A 163 4.85 23.51 10.33
C GLY A 163 5.42 23.82 8.94
N LYS A 164 5.80 22.79 8.17
CA LYS A 164 6.27 22.95 6.79
C LYS A 164 5.16 23.37 5.82
N LYS A 165 3.95 22.81 5.95
CA LYS A 165 2.77 23.18 5.13
C LYS A 165 2.31 24.62 5.41
N SER A 166 2.53 25.14 6.60
CA SER A 166 2.27 26.55 6.94
C SER A 166 3.21 27.52 6.20
N GLN A 167 4.38 27.05 5.77
CA GLN A 167 5.36 27.81 4.96
C GLN A 167 5.24 27.54 3.44
N ALA A 168 4.46 26.54 3.04
CA ALA A 168 4.26 26.21 1.63
C ALA A 168 3.10 26.96 1.01
N SER A 169 3.23 27.27 -0.28
CA SER A 169 2.32 28.01 -1.14
C SER A 169 0.82 27.72 -0.90
N PRO A 170 -0.08 28.71 -1.06
CA PRO A 170 -1.54 28.58 -0.90
C PRO A 170 -2.19 27.46 -1.73
N TYR A 171 -1.53 26.96 -2.76
CA TYR A 171 -2.00 25.89 -3.63
C TYR A 171 -1.94 24.49 -2.99
N THR A 172 -1.22 24.29 -1.88
CA THR A 172 -1.12 23.01 -1.16
C THR A 172 -2.17 22.85 -0.04
N ARG A 173 -3.09 23.81 0.15
CA ARG A 173 -4.10 23.79 1.21
C ARG A 173 -5.43 23.12 0.87
N LYS A 174 -5.57 22.53 -0.33
CA LYS A 174 -6.85 21.93 -0.78
C LYS A 174 -6.67 20.46 -1.18
N PHE A 175 -6.21 19.63 -0.24
CA PHE A 175 -6.40 18.17 -0.33
C PHE A 175 -6.31 17.56 1.06
#